data_80dc5e09ad7f8883c8a8093c7418a43e
#
_entry.id   80dc5e09ad7f8883c8a8093c7418a43e
#
_cell.length_a   1.000
_cell.length_b   1.000
_cell.length_c   1.000
_cell.angle_alpha   90.00
_cell.angle_beta   90.00
_cell.angle_gamma   90.00
#
_symmetry.space_group_name_H-M   'P 1'
#
loop_
_entity.id
_entity.type
_entity.pdbx_description
1 polymer ?
#
loop_
_entity_poly.entity_id
_entity_poly.type
_entity_poly.pdbx_seq_one_letter_code
_entity_poly.pdbx_strand_id
1 'polypeptide(L)'
;MDNVVGTSRMVRLYIATGFLYFIIGTILVALNMLGIVVTERDPIFILLLYGFVTQLIFGVSYIFVPGVSRHSGTSYRGIIIEYILLNLGIIAFESVALTNQKDAAVLIVGLVALILAVLLHAINIWRTIIGKRTAA
;
A
#
# COMPACT_ATOMS: atom_id res chain seq x y z
N MET A 1 12.11 -20.31 10.06
CA MET A 1 11.22 -20.64 8.91
C MET A 1 9.95 -19.80 8.89
N ASP A 2 9.38 -19.41 10.02
CA ASP A 2 8.10 -18.70 10.10
C ASP A 2 8.07 -17.29 9.45
N ASN A 3 9.19 -16.56 9.52
CA ASN A 3 9.27 -15.21 8.93
C ASN A 3 9.23 -15.20 7.40
N VAL A 4 9.82 -16.21 6.74
CA VAL A 4 9.83 -16.28 5.27
C VAL A 4 8.43 -16.60 4.72
N VAL A 5 7.73 -17.52 5.36
CA VAL A 5 6.36 -17.90 4.99
C VAL A 5 5.40 -16.73 5.23
N GLY A 6 5.57 -16.01 6.35
CA GLY A 6 4.78 -14.83 6.68
C GLY A 6 4.98 -13.70 5.67
N THR A 7 6.22 -13.37 5.32
CA THR A 7 6.54 -12.35 4.32
C THR A 7 5.93 -12.68 2.96
N SER A 8 6.04 -13.93 2.50
CA SER A 8 5.42 -14.38 1.23
C SER A 8 3.90 -14.23 1.22
N ARG A 9 3.22 -14.44 2.37
CA ARG A 9 1.78 -14.18 2.52
C ARG A 9 1.45 -12.70 2.35
N MET A 10 2.21 -11.82 3.02
CA MET A 10 1.98 -10.39 2.95
C MET A 10 2.22 -9.83 1.54
N VAL A 11 3.26 -10.29 0.86
CA VAL A 11 3.52 -9.92 -0.54
C VAL A 11 2.31 -10.26 -1.43
N ARG A 12 1.75 -11.46 -1.28
CA ARG A 12 0.54 -11.85 -2.03
C ARG A 12 -0.65 -10.98 -1.70
N LEU A 13 -0.82 -10.57 -0.43
CA LEU A 13 -1.87 -9.64 -0.02
C LEU A 13 -1.69 -8.25 -0.65
N TYR A 14 -0.48 -7.69 -0.63
CA TYR A 14 -0.19 -6.43 -1.30
C TYR A 14 -0.55 -6.48 -2.79
N ILE A 15 -0.10 -7.52 -3.49
CA ILE A 15 -0.38 -7.68 -4.93
C ILE A 15 -1.88 -7.85 -5.18
N ALA A 16 -2.55 -8.73 -4.43
CA ALA A 16 -3.98 -8.99 -4.60
C ALA A 16 -4.84 -7.73 -4.32
N THR A 17 -4.53 -7.02 -3.24
CA THR A 17 -5.23 -5.78 -2.87
C THR A 17 -4.94 -4.67 -3.89
N GLY A 18 -3.71 -4.56 -4.38
CA GLY A 18 -3.37 -3.64 -5.46
C GLY A 18 -4.20 -3.89 -6.72
N PHE A 19 -4.28 -5.13 -7.17
CA PHE A 19 -5.13 -5.49 -8.31
C PHE A 19 -6.62 -5.25 -8.06
N LEU A 20 -7.10 -5.46 -6.84
CA LEU A 20 -8.48 -5.12 -6.47
C LEU A 20 -8.74 -3.61 -6.66
N TYR A 21 -7.86 -2.76 -6.16
CA TYR A 21 -7.96 -1.31 -6.36
C TYR A 21 -7.89 -0.93 -7.86
N PHE A 22 -7.03 -1.60 -8.62
CA PHE A 22 -6.93 -1.38 -10.06
C PHE A 22 -8.25 -1.72 -10.78
N ILE A 23 -8.87 -2.86 -10.46
CA ILE A 23 -10.15 -3.28 -11.05
C ILE A 23 -11.24 -2.24 -10.70
N ILE A 24 -11.36 -1.86 -9.43
CA ILE A 24 -12.36 -0.89 -8.98
C ILE A 24 -12.13 0.47 -9.68
N GLY A 25 -10.89 0.96 -9.69
CA GLY A 25 -10.54 2.21 -10.36
C GLY A 25 -10.85 2.17 -11.86
N THR A 26 -10.54 1.07 -12.54
CA THR A 26 -10.83 0.90 -13.98
C THR A 26 -12.33 0.86 -14.26
N ILE A 27 -13.12 0.20 -13.41
CA ILE A 27 -14.58 0.20 -13.52
C ILE A 27 -15.14 1.62 -13.35
N LEU A 28 -14.65 2.37 -12.36
CA LEU A 28 -15.05 3.77 -12.15
C LEU A 28 -14.71 4.65 -13.36
N VAL A 29 -13.54 4.46 -13.98
CA VAL A 29 -13.18 5.16 -15.22
C VAL A 29 -14.20 4.84 -16.31
N ALA A 30 -14.52 3.57 -16.53
CA ALA A 30 -15.45 3.14 -17.57
C ALA A 30 -16.86 3.71 -17.34
N LEU A 31 -17.38 3.64 -16.11
CA LEU A 31 -18.68 4.18 -15.75
C LEU A 31 -18.75 5.71 -15.91
N ASN A 32 -17.67 6.40 -15.59
CA ASN A 32 -17.56 7.85 -15.78
C ASN A 32 -17.55 8.21 -17.27
N MET A 33 -16.79 7.47 -18.09
CA MET A 33 -16.75 7.70 -19.54
C MET A 33 -18.10 7.43 -20.21
N LEU A 34 -18.90 6.50 -19.68
CA LEU A 34 -20.26 6.21 -20.16
C LEU A 34 -21.31 7.21 -19.63
N GLY A 35 -20.93 8.15 -18.78
CA GLY A 35 -21.84 9.11 -18.15
C GLY A 35 -22.82 8.51 -17.15
N ILE A 36 -22.60 7.25 -16.72
CA ILE A 36 -23.46 6.54 -15.75
C ILE A 36 -23.18 7.06 -14.35
N VAL A 37 -21.92 7.35 -14.03
CA VAL A 37 -21.49 7.90 -12.75
C VAL A 37 -20.67 9.14 -13.04
N VAL A 38 -21.07 10.27 -12.46
CA VAL A 38 -20.27 11.50 -12.51
C VAL A 38 -19.38 11.51 -11.28
N THR A 39 -18.20 10.97 -11.42
CA THR A 39 -17.20 10.96 -10.35
C THR A 39 -16.11 11.98 -10.69
N GLU A 40 -15.70 12.77 -9.70
CA GLU A 40 -14.53 13.62 -9.84
C GLU A 40 -13.29 12.75 -10.13
N ARG A 41 -12.22 13.36 -10.63
CA ARG A 41 -10.99 12.63 -10.98
C ARG A 41 -10.26 12.09 -9.76
N ASP A 42 -10.43 12.72 -8.61
CA ASP A 42 -9.68 12.42 -7.39
C ASP A 42 -9.87 10.98 -6.87
N PRO A 43 -11.11 10.42 -6.75
CA PRO A 43 -11.29 9.03 -6.32
C PRO A 43 -10.58 8.03 -7.25
N ILE A 44 -10.70 8.22 -8.55
CA ILE A 44 -10.04 7.36 -9.54
C ILE A 44 -8.52 7.42 -9.39
N PHE A 45 -7.98 8.62 -9.20
CA PHE A 45 -6.55 8.83 -9.03
C PHE A 45 -6.03 8.20 -7.73
N ILE A 46 -6.77 8.32 -6.63
CA ILE A 46 -6.42 7.71 -5.34
C ILE A 46 -6.35 6.19 -5.48
N LEU A 47 -7.36 5.55 -6.07
CA LEU A 47 -7.37 4.10 -6.25
C LEU A 47 -6.24 3.60 -7.15
N LEU A 48 -5.98 4.28 -8.26
CA LEU A 48 -4.96 3.85 -9.20
C LEU A 48 -3.54 4.13 -8.71
N LEU A 49 -3.29 5.30 -8.12
CA LEU A 49 -1.94 5.67 -7.67
C LEU A 49 -1.62 5.10 -6.29
N TYR A 50 -2.42 5.41 -5.28
CA TYR A 50 -2.14 4.95 -3.91
C TYR A 50 -2.60 3.52 -3.68
N GLY A 51 -3.75 3.12 -4.23
CA GLY A 51 -4.26 1.78 -4.10
C GLY A 51 -3.45 0.77 -4.91
N PHE A 52 -3.35 0.94 -6.23
CA PHE A 52 -2.68 -0.04 -7.09
C PHE A 52 -1.16 0.12 -7.12
N VAL A 53 -0.65 1.29 -7.55
CA VAL A 53 0.80 1.46 -7.79
C VAL A 53 1.59 1.33 -6.50
N THR A 54 1.17 2.00 -5.43
CA THR A 54 1.88 1.94 -4.14
C THR A 54 1.85 0.55 -3.53
N GLN A 55 0.71 -0.16 -3.59
CA GLN A 55 0.61 -1.54 -3.13
C GLN A 55 1.56 -2.47 -3.88
N LEU A 56 1.66 -2.33 -5.21
CA LEU A 56 2.60 -3.12 -6.00
C LEU A 56 4.05 -2.79 -5.66
N ILE A 57 4.41 -1.52 -5.55
CA ILE A 57 5.78 -1.11 -5.18
C ILE A 57 6.16 -1.71 -3.83
N PHE A 58 5.31 -1.60 -2.82
CA PHE A 58 5.56 -2.15 -1.49
C PHE A 58 5.67 -3.67 -1.51
N GLY A 59 4.72 -4.36 -2.16
CA GLY A 59 4.74 -5.81 -2.28
C GLY A 59 5.98 -6.33 -3.00
N VAL A 60 6.31 -5.75 -4.13
CA VAL A 60 7.44 -6.15 -4.97
C VAL A 60 8.78 -5.86 -4.30
N SER A 61 8.91 -4.74 -3.57
CA SER A 61 10.15 -4.40 -2.86
C SER A 61 10.53 -5.44 -1.80
N TYR A 62 9.55 -6.08 -1.15
CA TYR A 62 9.78 -7.16 -0.18
C TYR A 62 10.27 -8.48 -0.82
N ILE A 63 10.20 -8.60 -2.13
CA ILE A 63 10.82 -9.72 -2.87
C ILE A 63 12.21 -9.32 -3.36
N PHE A 64 12.31 -8.16 -4.02
CA PHE A 64 13.53 -7.76 -4.70
C PHE A 64 14.65 -7.37 -3.73
N VAL A 65 14.35 -6.57 -2.71
CA VAL A 65 15.40 -6.05 -1.82
C VAL A 65 16.09 -7.17 -1.04
N PRO A 66 15.38 -8.12 -0.38
CA PRO A 66 16.05 -9.26 0.24
C PRO A 66 16.81 -10.14 -0.75
N GLY A 67 16.29 -10.31 -1.98
CA GLY A 67 16.95 -11.07 -3.03
C GLY A 67 18.30 -10.49 -3.44
N VAL A 68 18.40 -9.18 -3.53
CA VAL A 68 19.65 -8.47 -3.88
C VAL A 68 20.59 -8.36 -2.67
N SER A 69 20.07 -8.02 -1.50
CA SER A 69 20.88 -7.80 -0.27
C SER A 69 21.33 -9.09 0.42
N ARG A 70 20.74 -10.24 0.07
CA ARG A 70 20.94 -11.53 0.73
C ARG A 70 20.69 -11.51 2.24
N HIS A 71 19.84 -10.59 2.71
CA HIS A 71 19.49 -10.45 4.12
C HIS A 71 17.96 -10.47 4.30
N SER A 72 17.49 -11.20 5.30
CA SER A 72 16.10 -11.25 5.72
C SER A 72 15.92 -10.44 7.01
N GLY A 73 16.07 -9.12 6.91
CA GLY A 73 15.99 -8.22 8.09
C GLY A 73 14.59 -7.72 8.43
N THR A 74 13.59 -8.05 7.64
CA THR A 74 12.23 -7.51 7.81
C THR A 74 11.43 -8.25 8.87
N SER A 75 10.87 -7.50 9.82
CA SER A 75 9.93 -8.05 10.80
C SER A 75 8.56 -8.27 10.15
N TYR A 76 8.02 -9.48 10.21
CA TYR A 76 6.68 -9.79 9.74
C TYR A 76 5.61 -8.86 10.34
N ARG A 77 5.72 -8.53 11.63
CA ARG A 77 4.81 -7.59 12.31
C ARG A 77 4.88 -6.18 11.71
N GLY A 78 6.09 -5.73 11.36
CA GLY A 78 6.28 -4.42 10.71
C GLY A 78 5.55 -4.33 9.37
N ILE A 79 5.61 -5.40 8.57
CA ILE A 79 4.92 -5.46 7.27
C ILE A 79 3.40 -5.45 7.44
N ILE A 80 2.85 -6.13 8.46
CA ILE A 80 1.41 -6.12 8.74
C ILE A 80 0.93 -4.72 9.12
N ILE A 81 1.64 -4.07 10.04
CA ILE A 81 1.28 -2.71 10.50
C ILE A 81 1.30 -1.73 9.33
N GLU A 82 2.35 -1.80 8.51
CA GLU A 82 2.49 -0.99 7.30
C GLU A 82 1.32 -1.22 6.33
N TYR A 83 0.97 -2.48 6.06
CA TYR A 83 -0.16 -2.83 5.20
C TYR A 83 -1.49 -2.27 5.72
N ILE A 84 -1.74 -2.39 7.02
CA ILE A 84 -2.96 -1.85 7.66
C ILE A 84 -3.00 -0.32 7.54
N LEU A 85 -1.89 0.36 7.86
CA LEU A 85 -1.80 1.81 7.78
C LEU A 85 -2.00 2.32 6.35
N LEU A 86 -1.39 1.66 5.37
CA LEU A 86 -1.54 2.03 3.97
C LEU A 86 -3.00 1.93 3.52
N ASN A 87 -3.66 0.81 3.80
CA ASN A 87 -5.05 0.62 3.43
C ASN A 87 -6.01 1.55 4.20
N LEU A 88 -5.76 1.79 5.49
CA LEU A 88 -6.52 2.76 6.28
C LEU A 88 -6.43 4.16 5.65
N GLY A 89 -5.25 4.58 5.26
CA GLY A 89 -5.03 5.86 4.60
C GLY A 89 -5.77 5.97 3.27
N ILE A 90 -5.67 4.95 2.42
CA ILE A 90 -6.37 4.91 1.12
C ILE A 90 -7.89 4.98 1.32
N ILE A 91 -8.45 4.17 2.22
CA ILE A 91 -9.90 4.14 2.51
C ILE A 91 -10.38 5.49 3.05
N ALA A 92 -9.61 6.11 3.94
CA ALA A 92 -9.95 7.42 4.49
C ALA A 92 -10.00 8.50 3.39
N PHE A 93 -9.01 8.56 2.52
CA PHE A 93 -9.02 9.51 1.39
C PHE A 93 -10.14 9.22 0.41
N GLU A 94 -10.36 7.95 0.08
CA GLU A 94 -11.41 7.53 -0.85
C GLU A 94 -12.80 7.86 -0.31
N SER A 95 -13.05 7.65 0.99
CA SER A 95 -14.33 7.98 1.62
C SER A 95 -14.66 9.48 1.53
N VAL A 96 -13.66 10.34 1.72
CA VAL A 96 -13.83 11.81 1.57
C VAL A 96 -14.05 12.20 0.11
N ALA A 97 -13.29 11.59 -0.80
CA ALA A 97 -13.38 11.90 -2.23
C ALA A 97 -14.74 11.46 -2.82
N LEU A 98 -15.27 10.31 -2.40
CA LEU A 98 -16.56 9.81 -2.87
C LEU A 98 -17.77 10.55 -2.27
N THR A 99 -17.68 10.96 -1.00
CA THR A 99 -18.79 11.63 -0.33
C THR A 99 -18.81 13.14 -0.55
N ASN A 100 -17.75 13.69 -1.11
CA ASN A 100 -17.49 15.12 -1.22
C ASN A 100 -17.65 15.88 0.13
N GLN A 101 -17.59 15.14 1.24
CA GLN A 101 -17.63 15.69 2.60
C GLN A 101 -16.19 15.91 3.05
N LYS A 102 -15.75 17.16 3.05
CA LYS A 102 -14.40 17.55 3.52
C LYS A 102 -14.31 17.46 5.04
N ASP A 103 -14.41 16.25 5.58
CA ASP A 103 -14.14 16.01 7.01
C ASP A 103 -12.63 16.08 7.26
N ALA A 104 -12.21 17.20 7.85
CA ALA A 104 -10.81 17.46 8.14
C ALA A 104 -10.20 16.39 9.06
N ALA A 105 -10.98 15.82 10.00
CA ALA A 105 -10.48 14.79 10.89
C ALA A 105 -10.15 13.50 10.13
N VAL A 106 -11.02 13.06 9.22
CA VAL A 106 -10.79 11.87 8.38
C VAL A 106 -9.59 12.09 7.46
N LEU A 107 -9.46 13.28 6.86
CA LEU A 107 -8.30 13.61 6.01
C LEU A 107 -6.99 13.59 6.80
N ILE A 108 -6.96 14.15 8.01
CA ILE A 108 -5.76 14.16 8.86
C ILE A 108 -5.38 12.72 9.25
N VAL A 109 -6.34 11.91 9.68
CA VAL A 109 -6.11 10.50 10.02
C VAL A 109 -5.57 9.72 8.81
N GLY A 110 -6.19 9.91 7.65
CA GLY A 110 -5.72 9.29 6.40
C GLY A 110 -4.30 9.71 6.02
N LEU A 111 -3.99 11.00 6.10
CA LEU A 111 -2.67 11.54 5.80
C LEU A 111 -1.60 10.98 6.75
N VAL A 112 -1.88 11.00 8.05
CA VAL A 112 -0.96 10.46 9.06
C VAL A 112 -0.73 8.98 8.83
N ALA A 113 -1.78 8.20 8.53
CA ALA A 113 -1.67 6.78 8.24
C ALA A 113 -0.79 6.52 7.01
N LEU A 114 -0.98 7.27 5.92
CA LEU A 114 -0.15 7.14 4.70
C LEU A 114 1.32 7.50 4.97
N ILE A 115 1.58 8.61 5.66
CA ILE A 115 2.95 9.01 6.01
C ILE A 115 3.62 7.94 6.85
N LEU A 116 2.94 7.42 7.87
CA LEU A 116 3.48 6.35 8.71
C LEU A 116 3.73 5.07 7.92
N ALA A 117 2.84 4.69 7.02
CA ALA A 117 3.04 3.52 6.15
C ALA A 117 4.30 3.66 5.30
N VAL A 118 4.50 4.82 4.65
CA VAL A 118 5.69 5.09 3.82
C VAL A 118 6.96 5.10 4.65
N LEU A 119 6.95 5.73 5.83
CA LEU A 119 8.11 5.76 6.73
C LEU A 119 8.47 4.36 7.24
N LEU A 120 7.47 3.56 7.64
CA LEU A 120 7.70 2.17 8.06
C LEU A 120 8.24 1.34 6.91
N HIS A 121 7.72 1.51 5.70
CA HIS A 121 8.25 0.85 4.51
C HIS A 121 9.72 1.19 4.30
N ALA A 122 10.05 2.48 4.29
CA ALA A 122 11.42 2.95 4.13
C ALA A 122 12.35 2.36 5.21
N ILE A 123 11.93 2.35 6.47
CA ILE A 123 12.70 1.77 7.57
C ILE A 123 12.88 0.26 7.39
N ASN A 124 11.83 -0.47 7.03
CA ASN A 124 11.88 -1.91 6.81
C ASN A 124 12.84 -2.28 5.68
N ILE A 125 12.77 -1.56 4.56
CA ILE A 125 13.65 -1.74 3.41
C ILE A 125 15.10 -1.36 3.77
N TRP A 126 15.29 -0.21 4.45
CA TRP A 126 16.61 0.24 4.88
C TRP A 126 17.31 -0.76 5.81
N ARG A 127 16.58 -1.31 6.78
CA ARG A 127 17.09 -2.37 7.67
C ARG A 127 17.49 -3.62 6.91
N THR A 128 16.79 -3.96 5.84
CA THR A 128 17.13 -5.09 4.97
C THR A 128 18.40 -4.83 4.18
N ILE A 129 18.65 -3.59 3.76
CA ILE A 129 19.85 -3.22 2.99
C ILE A 129 21.09 -3.16 3.89
N ILE A 130 20.97 -2.57 5.09
CA ILE A 130 22.12 -2.33 5.99
C ILE A 130 22.37 -3.50 6.95
N GLY A 131 21.39 -4.39 7.10
CA GLY A 131 21.49 -5.53 8.03
C GLY A 131 22.84 -6.24 7.86
N LYS A 132 23.60 -6.36 8.96
CA LYS A 132 24.90 -7.04 8.96
C LYS A 132 24.74 -8.46 8.45
N ARG A 133 25.61 -8.89 7.54
CA ARG A 133 25.77 -10.31 7.22
C ARG A 133 26.00 -11.06 8.52
N THR A 134 25.02 -11.83 8.97
CA THR A 134 25.31 -12.88 9.94
C THR A 134 26.26 -13.82 9.22
N ALA A 135 27.53 -13.78 9.63
CA ALA A 135 28.51 -14.74 9.14
C ALA A 135 27.96 -16.13 9.38
N ALA A 136 27.81 -16.88 8.30
CA ALA A 136 27.55 -18.30 8.32
C ALA A 136 28.83 -19.04 8.74
#